data_16f832f868ad07059f6b234eb559f19c
#
_entry.id   16f832f868ad07059f6b234eb559f19c
#
_cell.length_a   1.000
_cell.length_b   1.000
_cell.length_c   1.000
_cell.angle_alpha   90.00
_cell.angle_beta   90.00
_cell.angle_gamma   90.00
#
_symmetry.space_group_name_H-M   'P 1'
#
loop_
_entity.id
_entity.type
_entity.pdbx_description
1 polymer ?
#
loop_
_entity_poly.entity_id
_entity_poly.type
_entity_poly.pdbx_seq_one_letter_code
_entity_poly.pdbx_strand_id
1 'polypeptide(L)'
;ACVSERVLEVRRLGLVTYGEALELQKQLVEDRKAGRIPDQLLLLEHPSVITLGVRSRDDRSHVLVTPEDLEREGIELFETGRGGDVTFHGPGQLIGYPILDLRPDRLDVHRYVRDLEEVTIRVAAAFGVTAARQSGFTGAWVNTAAPDAPPAWEKLAAIGDQPRPVQPDCSLRHRRQGSDLPGEDPEPRRPYG
;
A
#
# COMPACT_ATOMS: atom_id res chain seq x y z
N ALA A 1 3.80 12.79 -31.84
CA ALA A 1 3.98 11.66 -30.91
C ALA A 1 2.60 11.11 -30.58
N CYS A 2 2.34 9.86 -30.99
CA CYS A 2 1.09 9.18 -30.69
C CYS A 2 1.09 8.90 -29.19
N VAL A 3 0.23 9.55 -28.43
CA VAL A 3 -0.03 9.19 -27.04
C VAL A 3 -0.74 7.84 -27.10
N SER A 4 -0.06 6.75 -26.79
CA SER A 4 -0.72 5.45 -26.69
C SER A 4 -1.72 5.56 -25.54
N GLU A 5 -2.99 5.38 -25.87
CA GLU A 5 -4.06 5.38 -24.88
C GLU A 5 -3.79 4.27 -23.86
N ARG A 6 -3.66 4.65 -22.57
CA ARG A 6 -3.46 3.69 -21.49
C ARG A 6 -4.80 3.03 -21.16
N VAL A 7 -4.83 1.72 -21.23
CA VAL A 7 -6.01 0.92 -20.89
C VAL A 7 -5.89 0.42 -19.46
N LEU A 8 -6.91 0.67 -18.65
CA LEU A 8 -7.09 0.10 -17.33
C LEU A 8 -8.26 -0.90 -17.35
N GLU A 9 -7.96 -2.16 -17.13
CA GLU A 9 -8.98 -3.19 -16.99
C GLU A 9 -9.41 -3.30 -15.52
N VAL A 10 -10.71 -3.15 -15.24
CA VAL A 10 -11.27 -3.25 -13.89
C VAL A 10 -11.93 -4.61 -13.71
N ARG A 11 -11.47 -5.38 -12.73
CA ARG A 11 -12.00 -6.71 -12.39
C ARG A 11 -12.68 -6.69 -11.02
N ARG A 12 -13.96 -7.04 -10.98
CA ARG A 12 -14.75 -7.19 -9.74
C ARG A 12 -14.79 -8.66 -9.37
N LEU A 13 -14.19 -9.04 -8.26
CA LEU A 13 -13.96 -10.43 -7.88
C LEU A 13 -14.88 -10.90 -6.75
N GLY A 14 -15.66 -10.01 -6.11
CA GLY A 14 -16.49 -10.34 -4.96
C GLY A 14 -15.66 -10.69 -3.73
N LEU A 15 -16.10 -11.70 -2.97
CA LEU A 15 -15.40 -12.16 -1.77
C LEU A 15 -14.32 -13.18 -2.16
N VAL A 16 -13.06 -12.86 -1.84
CA VAL A 16 -11.88 -13.67 -2.19
C VAL A 16 -10.98 -13.77 -0.96
N THR A 17 -10.45 -14.95 -0.65
CA THR A 17 -9.50 -15.10 0.46
C THR A 17 -8.22 -14.29 0.21
N TYR A 18 -7.55 -13.89 1.28
CA TYR A 18 -6.32 -13.08 1.16
C TYR A 18 -5.23 -13.85 0.40
N GLY A 19 -5.08 -15.14 0.66
CA GLY A 19 -4.11 -16.01 -0.01
C GLY A 19 -4.34 -16.09 -1.53
N GLU A 20 -5.59 -16.34 -1.95
CA GLU A 20 -5.94 -16.40 -3.38
C GLU A 20 -5.71 -15.05 -4.08
N ALA A 21 -6.09 -13.94 -3.44
CA ALA A 21 -5.87 -12.62 -3.98
C ALA A 21 -4.37 -12.29 -4.11
N LEU A 22 -3.55 -12.73 -3.15
CA LEU A 22 -2.10 -12.54 -3.17
C LEU A 22 -1.45 -13.30 -4.34
N GLU A 23 -1.84 -14.55 -4.58
CA GLU A 23 -1.32 -15.33 -5.72
C GLU A 23 -1.77 -14.72 -7.05
N LEU A 24 -3.02 -14.30 -7.18
CA LEU A 24 -3.51 -13.61 -8.36
C LEU A 24 -2.73 -12.32 -8.63
N GLN A 25 -2.47 -11.51 -7.60
CA GLN A 25 -1.65 -10.29 -7.73
C GLN A 25 -0.25 -10.60 -8.25
N LYS A 26 0.44 -11.62 -7.70
CA LYS A 26 1.77 -12.04 -8.17
C LYS A 26 1.77 -12.39 -9.65
N GLN A 27 0.80 -13.19 -10.08
CA GLN A 27 0.66 -13.59 -11.48
C GLN A 27 0.43 -12.36 -12.38
N LEU A 28 -0.52 -11.49 -12.03
CA LEU A 28 -0.85 -10.31 -12.83
C LEU A 28 0.32 -9.31 -12.88
N VAL A 29 1.11 -9.19 -11.83
CA VAL A 29 2.33 -8.37 -11.82
C VAL A 29 3.34 -8.91 -12.84
N GLU A 30 3.57 -10.22 -12.90
CA GLU A 30 4.49 -10.81 -13.89
C GLU A 30 3.95 -10.68 -15.32
N ASP A 31 2.64 -10.85 -15.52
CA ASP A 31 2.00 -10.66 -16.82
C ASP A 31 2.09 -9.21 -17.29
N ARG A 32 1.88 -8.27 -16.37
CA ARG A 32 1.99 -6.83 -16.67
C ARG A 32 3.44 -6.41 -16.97
N LYS A 33 4.42 -6.91 -16.22
CA LYS A 33 5.85 -6.69 -16.49
C LYS A 33 6.26 -7.18 -17.88
N ALA A 34 5.74 -8.33 -18.26
CA ALA A 34 6.00 -8.93 -19.57
C ALA A 34 5.20 -8.26 -20.71
N GLY A 35 4.37 -7.28 -20.41
CA GLY A 35 3.53 -6.61 -21.42
C GLY A 35 2.41 -7.48 -22.00
N ARG A 36 2.06 -8.60 -21.34
CA ARG A 36 1.01 -9.52 -21.79
C ARG A 36 -0.40 -9.02 -21.52
N ILE A 37 -0.56 -8.15 -20.54
CA ILE A 37 -1.85 -7.58 -20.13
C ILE A 37 -1.73 -6.06 -19.97
N PRO A 38 -2.84 -5.31 -20.08
CA PRO A 38 -2.89 -3.89 -19.73
C PRO A 38 -2.80 -3.70 -18.21
N ASP A 39 -2.84 -2.44 -17.77
CA ASP A 39 -2.96 -2.10 -16.35
C ASP A 39 -4.25 -2.71 -15.79
N GLN A 40 -4.21 -3.17 -14.53
CA GLN A 40 -5.31 -3.86 -13.86
C GLN A 40 -5.71 -3.12 -12.59
N LEU A 41 -7.00 -3.10 -12.28
CA LEU A 41 -7.53 -2.76 -10.96
C LEU A 41 -8.43 -3.90 -10.49
N LEU A 42 -8.02 -4.58 -9.44
CA LEU A 42 -8.86 -5.59 -8.80
C LEU A 42 -9.69 -4.91 -7.70
N LEU A 43 -11.00 -5.13 -7.71
CA LEU A 43 -11.93 -4.70 -6.68
C LEU A 43 -12.56 -5.95 -6.05
N LEU A 44 -12.41 -6.08 -4.73
CA LEU A 44 -12.85 -7.27 -4.00
C LEU A 44 -13.11 -6.96 -2.52
N GLU A 45 -13.61 -7.94 -1.80
CA GLU A 45 -13.66 -8.00 -0.34
C GLU A 45 -12.90 -9.24 0.13
N HIS A 46 -12.40 -9.21 1.36
CA HIS A 46 -11.82 -10.40 2.02
C HIS A 46 -12.73 -10.91 3.13
N PRO A 47 -12.75 -12.22 3.41
CA PRO A 47 -13.09 -12.72 4.73
C PRO A 47 -12.23 -12.05 5.80
N SER A 48 -12.64 -12.18 7.07
CA SER A 48 -11.88 -11.58 8.18
C SER A 48 -10.43 -12.05 8.18
N VAL A 49 -9.50 -11.11 8.04
CA VAL A 49 -8.06 -11.37 7.98
C VAL A 49 -7.27 -10.21 8.58
N ILE A 50 -6.26 -10.54 9.35
CA ILE A 50 -5.27 -9.59 9.86
C ILE A 50 -3.99 -9.73 9.03
N THR A 51 -3.47 -8.61 8.54
CA THR A 51 -2.21 -8.57 7.82
C THR A 51 -1.17 -7.79 8.59
N LEU A 52 0.02 -8.36 8.76
CA LEU A 52 1.16 -7.75 9.41
C LEU A 52 2.09 -7.15 8.35
N GLY A 53 2.35 -5.85 8.45
CA GLY A 53 3.31 -5.15 7.60
C GLY A 53 4.74 -5.32 8.13
N VAL A 54 5.70 -4.72 7.42
CA VAL A 54 7.13 -4.85 7.77
C VAL A 54 7.47 -4.30 9.15
N ARG A 55 6.70 -3.34 9.68
CA ARG A 55 6.91 -2.77 11.02
C ARG A 55 6.45 -3.68 12.15
N SER A 56 5.47 -4.54 11.89
CA SER A 56 4.93 -5.49 12.88
C SER A 56 5.59 -6.87 12.86
N ARG A 57 6.64 -7.08 12.06
CA ARG A 57 7.38 -8.35 12.04
C ARG A 57 8.16 -8.59 13.33
N ASP A 58 8.82 -7.54 13.82
CA ASP A 58 9.67 -7.60 14.99
C ASP A 58 8.94 -7.20 16.28
N ASP A 59 7.81 -6.48 16.17
CA ASP A 59 6.97 -6.05 17.28
C ASP A 59 5.50 -6.35 17.00
N ARG A 60 4.97 -7.37 17.67
CA ARG A 60 3.56 -7.80 17.60
C ARG A 60 2.69 -7.19 18.71
N SER A 61 3.19 -6.21 19.46
CA SER A 61 2.45 -5.58 20.56
C SER A 61 1.11 -4.97 20.13
N HIS A 62 0.96 -4.65 18.87
CA HIS A 62 -0.29 -4.15 18.28
C HIS A 62 -1.30 -5.24 17.90
N VAL A 63 -0.91 -6.52 17.95
CA VAL A 63 -1.82 -7.65 17.79
C VAL A 63 -2.33 -8.04 19.17
N LEU A 64 -3.46 -7.46 19.55
CA LEU A 64 -4.03 -7.60 20.89
C LEU A 64 -4.82 -8.91 21.08
N VAL A 65 -5.00 -9.70 20.01
CA VAL A 65 -5.76 -10.94 20.02
C VAL A 65 -4.83 -12.15 20.12
N THR A 66 -5.24 -13.18 20.85
CA THR A 66 -4.47 -14.41 20.96
C THR A 66 -4.65 -15.31 19.74
N PRO A 67 -3.76 -16.27 19.47
CA PRO A 67 -3.96 -17.26 18.42
C PRO A 67 -5.26 -18.05 18.57
N GLU A 68 -5.65 -18.36 19.82
CA GLU A 68 -6.87 -19.07 20.16
C GLU A 68 -8.13 -18.22 19.83
N ASP A 69 -8.06 -16.90 20.03
CA ASP A 69 -9.13 -15.99 19.67
C ASP A 69 -9.27 -15.89 18.14
N LEU A 70 -8.16 -15.82 17.42
CA LEU A 70 -8.16 -15.79 15.95
C LEU A 70 -8.79 -17.06 15.37
N GLU A 71 -8.42 -18.23 15.90
CA GLU A 71 -8.99 -19.52 15.46
C GLU A 71 -10.48 -19.60 15.76
N ARG A 72 -10.91 -19.21 16.97
CA ARG A 72 -12.33 -19.22 17.38
C ARG A 72 -13.19 -18.32 16.49
N GLU A 73 -12.69 -17.15 16.11
CA GLU A 73 -13.40 -16.18 15.27
C GLU A 73 -13.20 -16.44 13.77
N GLY A 74 -12.41 -17.45 13.38
CA GLY A 74 -12.11 -17.75 11.99
C GLY A 74 -11.36 -16.64 11.27
N ILE A 75 -10.49 -15.92 11.99
CA ILE A 75 -9.70 -14.80 11.44
C ILE A 75 -8.31 -15.32 11.04
N GLU A 76 -7.97 -15.19 9.77
CA GLU A 76 -6.64 -15.54 9.29
C GLU A 76 -5.61 -14.46 9.65
N LEU A 77 -4.36 -14.87 9.84
CA LEU A 77 -3.22 -13.98 10.08
C LEU A 77 -2.16 -14.17 8.98
N PHE A 78 -1.86 -13.10 8.25
CA PHE A 78 -0.83 -13.12 7.21
C PHE A 78 0.32 -12.15 7.49
N GLU A 79 1.54 -12.62 7.36
CA GLU A 79 2.72 -11.76 7.29
C GLU A 79 2.92 -11.30 5.84
N THR A 80 3.04 -9.99 5.65
CA THR A 80 3.13 -9.39 4.31
C THR A 80 4.39 -8.55 4.16
N GLY A 81 4.78 -8.31 2.89
CA GLY A 81 5.87 -7.38 2.58
C GLY A 81 5.46 -5.91 2.49
N ARG A 82 4.17 -5.57 2.73
CA ARG A 82 3.70 -4.19 2.61
C ARG A 82 4.30 -3.28 3.69
N GLY A 83 4.41 -2.01 3.37
CA GLY A 83 4.71 -0.97 4.35
C GLY A 83 3.61 -0.88 5.42
N GLY A 84 3.93 -0.23 6.53
CA GLY A 84 2.98 -0.06 7.63
C GLY A 84 3.07 -1.15 8.69
N ASP A 85 2.06 -1.18 9.53
CA ASP A 85 1.94 -2.00 10.73
C ASP A 85 0.85 -3.07 10.55
N VAL A 86 -0.09 -3.20 11.46
CA VAL A 86 -1.22 -4.13 11.41
C VAL A 86 -2.37 -3.54 10.60
N THR A 87 -3.04 -4.36 9.81
CA THR A 87 -4.29 -3.98 9.14
C THR A 87 -5.27 -5.14 9.22
N PHE A 88 -6.51 -4.84 9.60
CA PHE A 88 -7.64 -5.77 9.52
C PHE A 88 -8.40 -5.54 8.22
N HIS A 89 -8.76 -6.64 7.55
CA HIS A 89 -9.71 -6.65 6.45
C HIS A 89 -10.87 -7.59 6.79
N GLY A 90 -12.07 -7.25 6.34
CA GLY A 90 -13.25 -8.07 6.58
C GLY A 90 -14.41 -7.73 5.64
N PRO A 91 -15.51 -8.51 5.71
CA PRO A 91 -16.70 -8.29 4.90
C PRO A 91 -17.25 -6.86 5.04
N GLY A 92 -17.69 -6.27 3.92
CA GLY A 92 -18.15 -4.88 3.83
C GLY A 92 -17.02 -3.86 3.61
N GLN A 93 -15.76 -4.27 3.63
CA GLN A 93 -14.63 -3.41 3.28
C GLN A 93 -14.23 -3.61 1.82
N LEU A 94 -14.49 -2.60 0.98
CA LEU A 94 -14.01 -2.62 -0.41
C LEU A 94 -12.50 -2.46 -0.47
N ILE A 95 -11.84 -3.38 -1.14
CA ILE A 95 -10.40 -3.38 -1.34
C ILE A 95 -10.09 -3.20 -2.82
N GLY A 96 -9.14 -2.32 -3.12
CA GLY A 96 -8.62 -2.09 -4.45
C GLY A 96 -7.14 -2.46 -4.54
N TYR A 97 -6.78 -3.35 -5.46
CA TYR A 97 -5.40 -3.68 -5.79
C TYR A 97 -5.07 -3.16 -7.20
N PRO A 98 -4.44 -1.97 -7.31
CA PRO A 98 -3.98 -1.46 -8.60
C PRO A 98 -2.65 -2.14 -8.98
N ILE A 99 -2.60 -2.72 -10.18
CA ILE A 99 -1.42 -3.33 -10.80
C ILE A 99 -1.12 -2.53 -12.05
N LEU A 100 -0.29 -1.52 -11.91
CA LEU A 100 -0.06 -0.48 -12.92
C LEU A 100 1.42 -0.40 -13.29
N ASP A 101 1.69 -0.13 -14.57
CA ASP A 101 3.03 0.31 -14.98
C ASP A 101 3.10 1.84 -14.83
N LEU A 102 3.88 2.30 -13.88
CA LEU A 102 4.02 3.73 -13.60
C LEU A 102 4.95 4.47 -14.59
N ARG A 103 5.56 3.76 -15.54
CA ARG A 103 6.43 4.38 -16.57
C ARG A 103 5.61 4.95 -17.74
N PRO A 104 6.11 5.98 -18.40
CA PRO A 104 7.24 6.84 -18.01
C PRO A 104 6.85 7.97 -17.05
N ASP A 105 5.53 8.21 -16.83
CA ASP A 105 5.02 9.48 -16.35
C ASP A 105 4.82 9.56 -14.84
N ARG A 106 4.85 8.42 -14.12
CA ARG A 106 4.42 8.29 -12.72
C ARG A 106 5.43 7.57 -11.84
N LEU A 107 6.73 7.75 -12.09
CA LEU A 107 7.80 7.10 -11.30
C LEU A 107 7.90 7.64 -9.86
N ASP A 108 7.24 8.75 -9.55
CA ASP A 108 7.17 9.32 -8.21
C ASP A 108 6.09 8.59 -7.39
N VAL A 109 6.54 7.74 -6.45
CA VAL A 109 5.67 6.96 -5.55
C VAL A 109 4.84 7.88 -4.65
N HIS A 110 5.38 9.00 -4.18
CA HIS A 110 4.63 9.96 -3.35
C HIS A 110 3.48 10.56 -4.14
N ARG A 111 3.74 10.96 -5.38
CA ARG A 111 2.70 11.47 -6.28
C ARG A 111 1.65 10.40 -6.57
N TYR A 112 2.08 9.17 -6.81
CA TYR A 112 1.16 8.05 -7.02
C TYR A 112 0.23 7.82 -5.83
N VAL A 113 0.76 7.81 -4.61
CA VAL A 113 -0.04 7.70 -3.39
C VAL A 113 -1.03 8.87 -3.28
N ARG A 114 -0.62 10.10 -3.60
CA ARG A 114 -1.53 11.27 -3.62
C ARG A 114 -2.63 11.14 -4.66
N ASP A 115 -2.35 10.55 -5.81
CA ASP A 115 -3.37 10.26 -6.83
C ASP A 115 -4.39 9.23 -6.31
N LEU A 116 -3.96 8.18 -5.60
CA LEU A 116 -4.85 7.20 -4.98
C LEU A 116 -5.72 7.82 -3.87
N GLU A 117 -5.17 8.70 -3.05
CA GLU A 117 -5.94 9.48 -2.07
C GLU A 117 -7.02 10.32 -2.78
N GLU A 118 -6.67 10.99 -3.88
CA GLU A 118 -7.61 11.80 -4.65
C GLU A 118 -8.76 10.96 -5.21
N VAL A 119 -8.45 9.79 -5.77
CA VAL A 119 -9.48 8.85 -6.24
C VAL A 119 -10.42 8.48 -5.10
N THR A 120 -9.89 8.13 -3.94
CA THR A 120 -10.69 7.74 -2.77
C THR A 120 -11.58 8.89 -2.27
N ILE A 121 -11.05 10.12 -2.22
CA ILE A 121 -11.80 11.32 -1.84
C ILE A 121 -12.95 11.57 -2.81
N ARG A 122 -12.71 11.44 -4.12
CA ARG A 122 -13.76 11.62 -5.14
C ARG A 122 -14.82 10.52 -5.07
N VAL A 123 -14.42 9.28 -4.81
CA VAL A 123 -15.39 8.19 -4.59
C VAL A 123 -16.25 8.49 -3.37
N ALA A 124 -15.66 8.89 -2.23
CA ALA A 124 -16.42 9.27 -1.04
C ALA A 124 -17.41 10.41 -1.31
N ALA A 125 -16.97 11.43 -2.04
CA ALA A 125 -17.83 12.56 -2.42
C ALA A 125 -19.02 12.14 -3.29
N ALA A 126 -18.86 11.15 -4.17
CA ALA A 126 -19.97 10.61 -4.98
C ALA A 126 -21.06 9.94 -4.11
N PHE A 127 -20.71 9.51 -2.90
CA PHE A 127 -21.63 8.98 -1.89
C PHE A 127 -22.05 10.03 -0.84
N GLY A 128 -21.75 11.32 -1.05
CA GLY A 128 -22.12 12.39 -0.13
C GLY A 128 -21.21 12.50 1.10
N VAL A 129 -20.07 11.82 1.12
CA VAL A 129 -19.11 11.85 2.24
C VAL A 129 -17.97 12.82 1.91
N THR A 130 -17.80 13.82 2.78
CA THR A 130 -16.68 14.78 2.65
C THR A 130 -15.43 14.22 3.30
N ALA A 131 -14.51 13.74 2.49
CA ALA A 131 -13.22 13.23 2.93
C ALA A 131 -12.08 14.21 2.57
N ALA A 132 -10.99 14.17 3.33
CA ALA A 132 -9.82 15.02 3.15
C ALA A 132 -8.51 14.27 3.43
N ARG A 133 -7.39 14.87 3.01
CA ARG A 133 -6.05 14.43 3.42
C ARG A 133 -5.69 15.01 4.77
N GLN A 134 -4.95 14.25 5.58
CA GLN A 134 -4.35 14.74 6.81
C GLN A 134 -2.84 14.90 6.64
N SER A 135 -2.31 16.03 7.13
CA SER A 135 -0.88 16.30 7.06
C SER A 135 -0.10 15.27 7.90
N GLY A 136 0.94 14.67 7.31
CA GLY A 136 1.75 13.64 7.97
C GLY A 136 1.16 12.22 7.95
N PHE A 137 -0.07 12.05 7.44
CA PHE A 137 -0.73 10.74 7.38
C PHE A 137 -1.14 10.39 5.95
N THR A 138 -1.00 9.12 5.60
CA THR A 138 -1.47 8.59 4.32
C THR A 138 -2.91 8.09 4.43
N GLY A 139 -3.69 8.29 3.37
CA GLY A 139 -5.09 7.84 3.27
C GLY A 139 -6.10 8.98 3.16
N ALA A 140 -7.37 8.62 3.15
CA ALA A 140 -8.48 9.56 3.16
C ALA A 140 -9.16 9.56 4.54
N TRP A 141 -9.52 10.74 5.03
CA TRP A 141 -10.00 10.95 6.39
C TRP A 141 -11.30 11.75 6.40
N VAL A 142 -12.18 11.45 7.34
CA VAL A 142 -13.45 12.15 7.54
C VAL A 142 -13.43 12.82 8.91
N ASN A 143 -13.88 14.07 8.99
CA ASN A 143 -14.12 14.71 10.27
C ASN A 143 -15.50 14.30 10.79
N THR A 144 -15.53 13.60 11.91
CA THR A 144 -16.75 13.10 12.57
C THR A 144 -17.19 13.97 13.74
N ALA A 145 -16.49 15.09 14.00
CA ALA A 145 -16.86 16.02 15.06
C ALA A 145 -18.18 16.72 14.77
N ALA A 146 -18.90 17.08 15.84
CA ALA A 146 -20.03 17.99 15.73
C ALA A 146 -19.59 19.37 15.19
N PRO A 147 -20.50 20.17 14.59
CA PRO A 147 -20.15 21.42 13.90
C PRO A 147 -19.33 22.41 14.74
N ASP A 148 -19.58 22.46 16.07
CA ASP A 148 -18.92 23.39 16.98
C ASP A 148 -17.83 22.74 17.86
N ALA A 149 -17.49 21.47 17.60
CA ALA A 149 -16.46 20.73 18.34
C ALA A 149 -15.10 20.77 17.63
N PRO A 150 -13.99 20.58 18.35
CA PRO A 150 -12.69 20.38 17.73
C PRO A 150 -12.72 19.20 16.73
N PRO A 151 -11.98 19.29 15.62
CA PRO A 151 -11.99 18.23 14.62
C PRO A 151 -11.62 16.85 15.20
N ALA A 152 -12.46 15.85 14.95
CA ALA A 152 -12.20 14.43 15.24
C ALA A 152 -12.06 13.70 13.91
N TRP A 153 -10.83 13.31 13.57
CA TRP A 153 -10.52 12.70 12.28
C TRP A 153 -10.50 11.18 12.37
N GLU A 154 -11.32 10.53 11.58
CA GLU A 154 -11.35 9.09 11.42
C GLU A 154 -10.89 8.70 10.01
N LYS A 155 -10.12 7.61 9.92
CA LYS A 155 -9.62 7.14 8.65
C LYS A 155 -10.71 6.39 7.89
N LEU A 156 -11.14 6.97 6.78
CA LEU A 156 -12.11 6.36 5.86
C LEU A 156 -11.43 5.29 4.99
N ALA A 157 -10.23 5.58 4.49
CA ALA A 157 -9.50 4.66 3.65
C ALA A 157 -8.01 4.63 3.99
N ALA A 158 -7.47 3.42 4.10
CA ALA A 158 -6.04 3.17 4.22
C ALA A 158 -5.45 2.92 2.83
N ILE A 159 -4.31 3.54 2.55
CA ILE A 159 -3.50 3.25 1.37
C ILE A 159 -2.22 2.61 1.88
N GLY A 160 -2.08 1.30 1.64
CA GLY A 160 -0.88 0.54 1.95
C GLY A 160 0.10 0.66 0.79
N ASP A 161 1.34 1.03 1.08
CA ASP A 161 2.42 0.91 0.13
C ASP A 161 2.83 -0.57 0.08
N GLN A 162 2.47 -1.26 -0.99
CA GLN A 162 3.11 -2.54 -1.31
C GLN A 162 4.49 -2.20 -1.88
N PRO A 163 5.57 -2.74 -1.31
CA PRO A 163 6.87 -2.48 -1.88
C PRO A 163 6.93 -3.11 -3.28
N ARG A 164 6.96 -2.24 -4.26
CA ARG A 164 7.09 -2.41 -5.70
C ARG A 164 5.77 -2.47 -6.49
N PRO A 165 5.25 -1.31 -6.92
CA PRO A 165 4.70 -1.25 -8.25
C PRO A 165 5.73 -1.86 -9.21
N VAL A 166 5.30 -2.35 -10.38
CA VAL A 166 6.20 -2.91 -11.40
C VAL A 166 7.33 -1.91 -11.70
N GLN A 167 8.34 -1.88 -10.83
CA GLN A 167 9.56 -1.16 -11.13
C GLN A 167 10.38 -2.07 -12.03
N PRO A 168 10.86 -1.58 -13.18
CA PRO A 168 11.98 -2.23 -13.83
C PRO A 168 13.10 -2.28 -12.80
N ASP A 169 13.80 -3.39 -12.78
CA ASP A 169 15.05 -3.52 -12.05
C ASP A 169 16.00 -2.43 -12.56
N CYS A 170 15.93 -1.26 -11.94
CA CYS A 170 16.86 -0.19 -12.14
C CYS A 170 18.06 -0.47 -11.24
N SER A 171 18.65 -1.65 -11.43
CA SER A 171 20.04 -1.89 -11.06
C SER A 171 20.93 -1.14 -12.05
N LEU A 172 20.87 0.17 -12.03
CA LEU A 172 21.99 1.01 -12.39
C LEU A 172 23.05 0.75 -11.31
N ARG A 173 23.80 -0.33 -11.52
CA ARG A 173 25.13 -0.45 -10.96
C ARG A 173 25.89 0.76 -11.47
N HIS A 174 25.93 1.81 -10.66
CA HIS A 174 26.98 2.80 -10.77
C HIS A 174 28.27 2.01 -10.57
N ARG A 175 28.89 1.65 -11.68
CA ARG A 175 30.31 1.28 -11.72
C ARG A 175 31.04 2.51 -11.22
N ARG A 176 31.35 2.56 -9.94
CA ARG A 176 32.38 3.47 -9.44
C ARG A 176 33.67 3.04 -10.14
N GLN A 177 34.08 3.86 -11.11
CA GLN A 177 35.47 3.81 -11.58
C GLN A 177 36.34 4.11 -10.36
N GLY A 178 37.29 3.23 -10.12
CA GLY A 178 38.26 3.38 -9.06
C GLY A 178 39.05 4.68 -9.21
N SER A 179 39.16 5.38 -8.11
CA SER A 179 40.30 6.22 -7.84
C SER A 179 40.82 5.80 -6.47
N ASP A 180 41.90 5.06 -6.50
CA ASP A 180 42.76 4.81 -5.35
C ASP A 180 43.21 6.13 -4.75
N LEU A 181 42.89 6.34 -3.47
CA LEU A 181 43.68 7.20 -2.58
C LEU A 181 43.71 6.56 -1.18
N PRO A 182 44.87 6.55 -0.51
CA PRO A 182 45.05 5.80 0.72
C PRO A 182 44.71 6.62 1.96
N GLY A 183 44.16 5.92 2.93
CA GLY A 183 44.33 6.08 4.37
C GLY A 183 43.91 7.39 5.02
N GLU A 184 42.80 7.37 5.79
CA GLU A 184 42.71 8.12 7.04
C GLU A 184 41.84 7.29 8.04
N ASP A 185 42.39 7.16 9.26
CA ASP A 185 41.82 6.40 10.39
C ASP A 185 40.54 7.05 10.91
N PRO A 186 39.58 6.26 11.45
CA PRO A 186 38.35 6.81 12.02
C PRO A 186 38.55 7.30 13.45
N GLU A 187 38.21 8.58 13.70
CA GLU A 187 38.09 9.16 15.02
C GLU A 187 36.98 8.52 15.87
N PRO A 188 37.13 8.45 17.20
CA PRO A 188 36.18 7.75 18.10
C PRO A 188 34.92 8.58 18.35
N ARG A 189 33.79 7.89 18.31
CA ARG A 189 32.45 8.44 18.61
C ARG A 189 32.33 8.90 20.08
N ARG A 190 31.87 10.12 20.30
CA ARG A 190 31.48 10.64 21.62
C ARG A 190 30.09 10.12 21.99
N PRO A 191 29.86 9.78 23.27
CA PRO A 191 28.53 9.39 23.74
C PRO A 191 27.62 10.60 23.91
N TYR A 192 26.36 10.44 23.55
CA TYR A 192 25.31 11.41 23.85
C TYR A 192 24.97 11.41 25.35
N GLY A 193 24.98 12.61 25.96
CA GLY A 193 24.34 12.91 27.21
C GLY A 193 22.90 13.38 27.00
#